data_a63e6e34719ba478ccbae2d68e99ea91
#
_entry.id   a63e6e34719ba478ccbae2d68e99ea91
#
_cell.length_a   1.000
_cell.length_b   1.000
_cell.length_c   1.000
_cell.angle_alpha   90.00
_cell.angle_beta   90.00
_cell.angle_gamma   90.00
#
_symmetry.space_group_name_H-M   'P 1'
#
loop_
_entity.id
_entity.type
_entity.pdbx_description
1 polymer ?
#
loop_
_entity_poly.entity_id
_entity_poly.type
_entity_poly.pdbx_seq_one_letter_code
_entity_poly.pdbx_strand_id
1 'polypeptide(L)'
;MATHPVIHIDSSDDSRLDVYARLTDNQLRNRLDPSRGVMICESHFVIETALAAGCEPLSFLANTSHTDNILQIVEKFRPVSDDVPIFILPDEQLTQLIGYKMNRGVLCAMRRPQGASLEEILSTSKHIAVLEDLVDVNNVG
;
A
#
# COMPACT_ATOMS: atom_id res chain seq x y z
N MET A 1 7.72 11.20 22.28
CA MET A 1 7.60 9.95 21.50
C MET A 1 6.35 10.08 20.64
N ALA A 2 6.51 10.05 19.33
CA ALA A 2 5.35 9.90 18.46
C ALA A 2 4.75 8.51 18.70
N THR A 3 3.55 8.47 19.22
CA THR A 3 2.79 7.24 19.35
C THR A 3 2.05 7.02 18.04
N HIS A 4 2.34 5.94 17.35
CA HIS A 4 1.57 5.58 16.16
C HIS A 4 0.10 5.39 16.55
N PRO A 5 -0.84 6.02 15.83
CA PRO A 5 -2.26 5.85 16.12
C PRO A 5 -2.70 4.44 15.69
N VAL A 6 -2.70 3.52 16.64
CA VAL A 6 -3.28 2.17 16.45
C VAL A 6 -4.78 2.27 16.65
N ILE A 7 -5.55 1.90 15.65
CA ILE A 7 -7.00 2.00 15.62
C ILE A 7 -7.59 0.61 15.40
N HIS A 8 -8.25 0.08 16.40
CA HIS A 8 -8.99 -1.18 16.29
C HIS A 8 -10.33 -0.94 15.60
N ILE A 9 -10.62 -1.71 14.58
CA ILE A 9 -11.85 -1.66 13.81
C ILE A 9 -12.53 -3.03 13.89
N ASP A 10 -13.80 -3.06 14.28
CA ASP A 10 -14.53 -4.30 14.52
C ASP A 10 -15.28 -4.82 13.28
N SER A 11 -15.48 -3.97 12.27
CA SER A 11 -16.28 -4.32 11.08
C SER A 11 -15.54 -3.97 9.80
N SER A 12 -15.59 -4.88 8.83
CA SER A 12 -15.10 -4.67 7.47
C SER A 12 -15.85 -3.57 6.70
N ASP A 13 -17.03 -3.13 7.19
CA ASP A 13 -17.85 -2.09 6.55
C ASP A 13 -17.41 -0.66 6.89
N ASP A 14 -16.37 -0.48 7.70
CA ASP A 14 -15.84 0.83 8.04
C ASP A 14 -15.30 1.55 6.78
N SER A 15 -15.77 2.77 6.54
CA SER A 15 -15.40 3.54 5.34
C SER A 15 -13.93 3.90 5.25
N ARG A 16 -13.19 3.90 6.37
CA ARG A 16 -11.73 4.10 6.39
C ARG A 16 -10.97 2.98 5.68
N LEU A 17 -11.63 1.84 5.47
CA LEU A 17 -11.06 0.66 4.81
C LEU A 17 -11.37 0.61 3.30
N ASP A 18 -12.14 1.56 2.76
CA ASP A 18 -12.58 1.54 1.36
C ASP A 18 -11.42 1.46 0.37
N VAL A 19 -10.32 2.12 0.66
CA VAL A 19 -9.11 2.12 -0.17
C VAL A 19 -8.55 0.72 -0.40
N TYR A 20 -8.76 -0.22 0.54
CA TYR A 20 -8.20 -1.57 0.48
C TYR A 20 -9.03 -2.56 -0.34
N ALA A 21 -10.33 -2.34 -0.49
CA ALA A 21 -11.20 -3.34 -1.09
C ALA A 21 -12.35 -2.80 -1.95
N ARG A 22 -12.74 -1.55 -1.77
CA ARG A 22 -13.94 -0.99 -2.41
C ARG A 22 -13.66 -0.07 -3.59
N LEU A 23 -12.39 0.32 -3.79
CA LEU A 23 -12.00 1.15 -4.93
C LEU A 23 -11.47 0.30 -6.06
N THR A 24 -11.88 0.63 -7.28
CA THR A 24 -11.33 0.02 -8.49
C THR A 24 -9.89 0.52 -8.73
N ASP A 25 -9.13 -0.21 -9.56
CA ASP A 25 -7.77 0.23 -9.95
C ASP A 25 -7.77 1.63 -10.58
N ASN A 26 -8.79 1.95 -11.38
CA ASN A 26 -8.93 3.29 -11.96
C ASN A 26 -9.17 4.37 -10.91
N GLN A 27 -9.95 4.09 -9.85
CA GLN A 27 -10.18 5.02 -8.75
C GLN A 27 -8.90 5.18 -7.91
N LEU A 28 -8.19 4.09 -7.63
CA LEU A 28 -6.91 4.13 -6.92
C LEU A 28 -5.85 4.94 -7.68
N ARG A 29 -5.78 4.79 -9.01
CA ARG A 29 -4.84 5.56 -9.85
C ARG A 29 -5.15 7.03 -9.91
N ASN A 30 -6.40 7.43 -9.73
CA ASN A 30 -6.88 8.81 -9.83
C ASN A 30 -6.38 9.51 -11.11
N ARG A 31 -6.87 9.08 -12.27
CA ARG A 31 -6.39 9.59 -13.57
C ARG A 31 -6.61 11.09 -13.78
N LEU A 32 -7.59 11.68 -13.08
CA LEU A 32 -7.88 13.11 -13.16
C LEU A 32 -6.88 13.94 -12.34
N ASP A 33 -6.37 13.38 -11.25
CA ASP A 33 -5.31 13.97 -10.43
C ASP A 33 -4.32 12.88 -10.00
N PRO A 34 -3.36 12.53 -10.87
CA PRO A 34 -2.38 11.46 -10.60
C PRO A 34 -1.57 11.66 -9.32
N SER A 35 -1.39 12.93 -8.88
CA SER A 35 -0.67 13.24 -7.63
C SER A 35 -1.37 12.69 -6.39
N ARG A 36 -2.67 12.41 -6.49
CA ARG A 36 -3.51 11.81 -5.43
C ARG A 36 -3.71 10.30 -5.61
N GLY A 37 -3.09 9.70 -6.60
CA GLY A 37 -3.15 8.27 -6.84
C GLY A 37 -2.62 7.46 -5.66
N VAL A 38 -3.21 6.28 -5.45
CA VAL A 38 -2.87 5.35 -4.37
C VAL A 38 -2.46 4.01 -4.95
N MET A 39 -1.55 3.34 -4.31
CA MET A 39 -1.24 1.92 -4.54
C MET A 39 -1.37 1.14 -3.24
N ILE A 40 -1.77 -0.12 -3.35
CA ILE A 40 -1.85 -1.03 -2.22
C ILE A 40 -0.65 -1.98 -2.27
N CYS A 41 0.14 -1.96 -1.20
CA CYS A 41 1.26 -2.86 -1.00
C CYS A 41 0.81 -4.00 -0.10
N GLU A 42 0.95 -5.24 -0.56
CA GLU A 42 0.63 -6.45 0.19
C GLU A 42 1.91 -7.17 0.59
N SER A 43 2.00 -7.60 1.80
CA SER A 43 3.11 -8.25 2.48
C SER A 43 4.19 -7.30 3.02
N HIS A 44 4.85 -7.75 4.08
CA HIS A 44 5.91 -6.96 4.72
C HIS A 44 7.07 -6.66 3.77
N PHE A 45 7.46 -7.59 2.89
CA PHE A 45 8.56 -7.36 1.93
C PHE A 45 8.24 -6.24 0.94
N VAL A 46 7.02 -6.23 0.39
CA VAL A 46 6.60 -5.19 -0.56
C VAL A 46 6.48 -3.84 0.14
N ILE A 47 5.91 -3.82 1.35
CA ILE A 47 5.78 -2.60 2.15
C ILE A 47 7.16 -2.03 2.49
N GLU A 48 8.09 -2.84 3.00
CA GLU A 48 9.44 -2.39 3.32
C GLU A 48 10.21 -1.91 2.09
N THR A 49 10.09 -2.60 0.96
CA THR A 49 10.72 -2.19 -0.30
C THR A 49 10.19 -0.83 -0.77
N ALA A 50 8.88 -0.62 -0.71
CA ALA A 50 8.28 0.65 -1.09
C ALA A 50 8.68 1.79 -0.15
N LEU A 51 8.70 1.56 1.17
CA LEU A 51 9.15 2.55 2.16
C LEU A 51 10.64 2.88 1.97
N ALA A 52 11.49 1.88 1.73
CA ALA A 52 12.91 2.09 1.44
C ALA A 52 13.14 2.86 0.14
N ALA A 53 12.25 2.74 -0.83
CA ALA A 53 12.26 3.52 -2.07
C ALA A 53 11.70 4.95 -1.90
N GLY A 54 11.29 5.34 -0.69
CA GLY A 54 10.78 6.67 -0.39
C GLY A 54 9.29 6.87 -0.69
N CYS A 55 8.51 5.80 -0.88
CA CYS A 55 7.07 5.91 -1.04
C CYS A 55 6.42 6.38 0.27
N GLU A 56 5.44 7.28 0.14
CA GLU A 56 4.71 7.86 1.28
C GLU A 56 3.58 6.95 1.73
N PRO A 57 3.60 6.42 2.97
CA PRO A 57 2.49 5.65 3.50
C PRO A 57 1.32 6.56 3.89
N LEU A 58 0.10 6.11 3.62
CA LEU A 58 -1.15 6.81 3.95
C LEU A 58 -1.89 6.14 5.10
N SER A 59 -1.84 4.82 5.14
CA SER A 59 -2.35 4.01 6.24
C SER A 59 -1.78 2.60 6.17
N PHE A 60 -1.73 1.94 7.32
CA PHE A 60 -1.40 0.53 7.44
C PHE A 60 -2.64 -0.24 7.85
N LEU A 61 -2.73 -1.49 7.43
CA LEU A 61 -3.79 -2.41 7.80
C LEU A 61 -3.21 -3.78 8.11
N ALA A 62 -3.59 -4.33 9.26
CA ALA A 62 -3.24 -5.69 9.63
C ALA A 62 -4.41 -6.38 10.31
N ASN A 63 -4.39 -7.71 10.32
CA ASN A 63 -5.25 -8.47 11.20
C ASN A 63 -4.63 -8.59 12.60
N THR A 64 -5.42 -9.02 13.56
CA THR A 64 -5.00 -9.17 14.96
C THR A 64 -3.76 -10.06 15.10
N SER A 65 -3.69 -11.15 14.32
CA SER A 65 -2.58 -12.10 14.36
C SER A 65 -1.24 -11.52 13.87
N HIS A 66 -1.26 -10.42 13.10
CA HIS A 66 -0.08 -9.78 12.52
C HIS A 66 0.20 -8.37 13.06
N THR A 67 -0.40 -8.02 14.19
CA THR A 67 -0.20 -6.70 14.83
C THR A 67 1.27 -6.42 15.09
N ASP A 68 2.02 -7.36 15.65
CA ASP A 68 3.44 -7.17 15.95
C ASP A 68 4.27 -6.97 14.67
N ASN A 69 3.91 -7.66 13.59
CA ASN A 69 4.61 -7.52 12.32
C ASN A 69 4.49 -6.11 11.76
N ILE A 70 3.27 -5.55 11.76
CA ILE A 70 3.08 -4.19 11.25
C ILE A 70 3.74 -3.13 12.14
N LEU A 71 3.71 -3.31 13.46
CA LEU A 71 4.39 -2.41 14.39
C LEU A 71 5.90 -2.40 14.20
N GLN A 72 6.52 -3.55 13.93
CA GLN A 72 7.95 -3.65 13.61
C GLN A 72 8.31 -2.88 12.34
N ILE A 73 7.47 -2.98 11.29
CA ILE A 73 7.68 -2.23 10.04
C ILE A 73 7.60 -0.73 10.31
N VAL A 74 6.57 -0.29 11.00
CA VAL A 74 6.34 1.13 11.31
C VAL A 74 7.49 1.71 12.13
N GLU A 75 7.98 0.97 13.12
CA GLU A 75 9.13 1.38 13.94
C GLU A 75 10.42 1.48 13.13
N LYS A 76 10.67 0.51 12.24
CA LYS A 76 11.86 0.48 11.39
C LYS A 76 11.94 1.67 10.43
N PHE A 77 10.80 2.19 9.97
CA PHE A 77 10.72 3.25 8.97
C PHE A 77 10.29 4.61 9.54
N ARG A 78 10.66 4.92 10.78
CA ARG A 78 10.53 6.28 11.30
C ARG A 78 11.53 7.23 10.64
N PRO A 79 11.21 8.53 10.47
CA PRO A 79 9.95 9.21 10.84
C PRO A 79 8.87 9.13 9.76
N VAL A 80 9.12 8.49 8.60
CA VAL A 80 8.16 8.43 7.47
C VAL A 80 6.81 7.84 7.87
N SER A 81 6.82 6.90 8.81
CA SER A 81 5.61 6.24 9.32
C SER A 81 4.99 6.94 10.54
N ASP A 82 5.60 7.99 11.07
CA ASP A 82 5.05 8.73 12.22
C ASP A 82 3.71 9.37 11.84
N ASP A 83 2.75 9.32 12.77
CA ASP A 83 1.38 9.82 12.59
C ASP A 83 0.52 9.12 11.53
N VAL A 84 1.04 8.08 10.86
CA VAL A 84 0.27 7.29 9.89
C VAL A 84 -0.62 6.30 10.65
N PRO A 85 -1.94 6.26 10.38
CA PRO A 85 -2.85 5.38 11.09
C PRO A 85 -2.59 3.91 10.77
N ILE A 86 -2.66 3.08 11.82
CA ILE A 86 -2.54 1.63 11.75
C ILE A 86 -3.90 1.04 12.12
N PHE A 87 -4.60 0.47 11.15
CA PHE A 87 -5.88 -0.20 11.36
C PHE A 87 -5.65 -1.67 11.68
N ILE A 88 -6.28 -2.15 12.74
CA ILE A 88 -6.25 -3.56 13.15
C ILE A 88 -7.66 -4.12 13.11
N LEU A 89 -7.85 -5.17 12.32
CA LEU A 89 -9.10 -5.90 12.19
C LEU A 89 -8.98 -7.30 12.79
N PRO A 90 -10.09 -7.88 13.29
CA PRO A 90 -10.15 -9.33 13.50
C PRO A 90 -9.85 -10.09 12.20
N ASP A 91 -9.21 -11.24 12.31
CA ASP A 91 -8.76 -12.06 11.17
C ASP A 91 -9.89 -12.37 10.19
N GLU A 92 -11.08 -12.69 10.71
CA GLU A 92 -12.28 -12.96 9.90
C GLU A 92 -12.76 -11.71 9.14
N GLN A 93 -12.72 -10.55 9.78
CA GLN A 93 -13.13 -9.28 9.16
C GLN A 93 -12.18 -8.84 8.06
N LEU A 94 -10.88 -9.08 8.22
CA LEU A 94 -9.92 -8.81 7.15
C LEU A 94 -10.15 -9.75 5.95
N THR A 95 -10.38 -11.05 6.20
CA THR A 95 -10.72 -12.00 5.15
C THR A 95 -12.00 -11.61 4.41
N GLN A 96 -13.02 -11.14 5.12
CA GLN A 96 -14.26 -10.65 4.52
C GLN A 96 -14.02 -9.39 3.67
N LEU A 97 -13.19 -8.45 4.14
CA LEU A 97 -12.88 -7.21 3.46
C LEU A 97 -12.23 -7.45 2.10
N ILE A 98 -11.19 -8.29 2.06
CA ILE A 98 -10.38 -8.52 0.84
C ILE A 98 -10.87 -9.67 -0.03
N GLY A 99 -11.81 -10.50 0.46
CA GLY A 99 -12.44 -11.59 -0.27
C GLY A 99 -11.63 -12.89 -0.35
N TYR A 100 -10.46 -12.97 0.27
CA TYR A 100 -9.64 -14.20 0.38
C TYR A 100 -8.85 -14.24 1.67
N LYS A 101 -8.45 -15.46 2.08
CA LYS A 101 -7.60 -15.62 3.27
C LYS A 101 -6.17 -15.16 2.97
N MET A 102 -5.76 -14.10 3.61
CA MET A 102 -4.41 -13.55 3.46
C MET A 102 -3.42 -14.28 4.36
N ASN A 103 -2.41 -14.91 3.77
CA ASN A 103 -1.38 -15.61 4.54
C ASN A 103 -0.38 -14.68 5.23
N ARG A 104 -0.28 -13.43 4.79
CA ARG A 104 0.72 -12.46 5.26
C ARG A 104 0.16 -11.33 6.10
N GLY A 105 -1.15 -11.19 6.18
CA GLY A 105 -1.92 -10.38 7.13
C GLY A 105 -1.61 -8.88 7.25
N VAL A 106 -0.78 -8.31 6.34
CA VAL A 106 -0.39 -6.90 6.38
C VAL A 106 -0.52 -6.23 5.01
N LEU A 107 -1.11 -5.04 5.02
CA LEU A 107 -1.33 -4.18 3.86
C LEU A 107 -0.89 -2.75 4.18
N CYS A 108 -0.51 -2.00 3.17
CA CYS A 108 -0.28 -0.57 3.29
C CYS A 108 -0.83 0.14 2.05
N ALA A 109 -1.64 1.17 2.29
CA ALA A 109 -2.01 2.12 1.26
C ALA A 109 -0.93 3.20 1.20
N MET A 110 -0.36 3.41 0.03
CA MET A 110 0.70 4.38 -0.20
C MET A 110 0.35 5.34 -1.32
N ARG A 111 0.91 6.55 -1.26
CA ARG A 111 0.86 7.47 -2.39
C ARG A 111 1.55 6.82 -3.59
N ARG A 112 0.88 6.80 -4.73
CA ARG A 112 1.48 6.29 -5.98
C ARG A 112 2.59 7.24 -6.44
N PRO A 113 3.82 6.76 -6.65
CA PRO A 113 4.89 7.60 -7.17
C PRO A 113 4.52 8.16 -8.54
N GLN A 114 4.89 9.41 -8.80
CA GLN A 114 4.79 10.00 -10.13
C GLN A 114 5.86 9.38 -11.02
N GLY A 115 5.45 8.85 -12.17
CA GLY A 115 6.39 8.39 -13.19
C GLY A 115 7.09 9.55 -13.88
N ALA A 116 8.27 9.31 -14.47
CA ALA A 116 8.91 10.27 -15.36
C ALA A 116 8.04 10.49 -16.63
N SER A 117 8.07 11.69 -17.19
CA SER A 117 7.39 11.97 -18.46
C SER A 117 8.05 11.21 -19.61
N LEU A 118 7.33 11.02 -20.72
CA LEU A 118 7.90 10.39 -21.91
C LEU A 118 9.13 11.16 -22.41
N GLU A 119 9.05 12.49 -22.41
CA GLU A 119 10.17 13.36 -22.82
C GLU A 119 11.39 13.16 -21.93
N GLU A 120 11.23 13.07 -20.62
CA GLU A 120 12.32 12.79 -19.68
C GLU A 120 12.95 11.42 -19.95
N ILE A 121 12.13 10.37 -20.12
CA ILE A 121 12.61 9.02 -20.41
C ILE A 121 13.41 9.01 -21.72
N LEU A 122 12.88 9.60 -22.79
CA LEU A 122 13.52 9.64 -24.10
C LEU A 122 14.83 10.45 -24.09
N SER A 123 14.90 11.51 -23.30
CA SER A 123 16.09 12.38 -23.24
C SER A 123 17.21 11.84 -22.36
N THR A 124 16.89 11.02 -21.36
CA THR A 124 17.86 10.57 -20.34
C THR A 124 18.27 9.10 -20.48
N SER A 125 17.45 8.28 -21.15
CA SER A 125 17.66 6.84 -21.22
C SER A 125 18.37 6.40 -22.50
N LYS A 126 19.38 5.56 -22.35
CA LYS A 126 20.09 4.94 -23.49
C LYS A 126 19.37 3.70 -24.04
N HIS A 127 18.62 3.02 -23.17
CA HIS A 127 17.85 1.83 -23.49
C HIS A 127 16.48 1.96 -22.87
N ILE A 128 15.43 1.60 -23.62
CA ILE A 128 14.05 1.66 -23.18
C ILE A 128 13.40 0.31 -23.45
N ALA A 129 12.76 -0.26 -22.43
CA ALA A 129 11.90 -1.42 -22.57
C ALA A 129 10.45 -0.96 -22.56
N VAL A 130 9.68 -1.38 -23.56
CA VAL A 130 8.23 -1.17 -23.60
C VAL A 130 7.54 -2.47 -23.26
N LEU A 131 6.75 -2.44 -22.19
CA LEU A 131 5.97 -3.58 -21.72
C LEU A 131 4.49 -3.29 -22.00
N GLU A 132 3.86 -4.11 -22.82
CA GLU A 132 2.48 -3.94 -23.22
C GLU A 132 1.67 -5.18 -22.87
N ASP A 133 0.45 -4.96 -22.40
CA ASP A 133 -0.57 -6.00 -22.15
C ASP A 133 -0.10 -7.14 -21.22
N LEU A 134 0.67 -6.80 -20.20
CA LEU A 134 1.12 -7.76 -19.19
C LEU A 134 -0.01 -8.07 -18.21
N VAL A 135 -0.37 -9.33 -18.09
CA VAL A 135 -1.43 -9.82 -17.21
C VAL A 135 -0.85 -10.21 -15.84
N ASP A 136 0.33 -10.83 -15.81
CA ASP A 136 0.98 -11.28 -14.57
C ASP A 136 2.17 -10.40 -14.24
N VAL A 137 2.03 -9.60 -13.19
CA VAL A 137 3.08 -8.69 -12.70
C VAL A 137 4.31 -9.42 -12.17
N ASN A 138 4.19 -10.70 -11.78
CA ASN A 138 5.33 -11.51 -11.33
C ASN A 138 6.36 -11.75 -12.43
N ASN A 139 5.95 -11.62 -13.68
CA ASN A 139 6.85 -11.79 -14.83
C ASN A 139 7.70 -10.54 -15.13
N VAL A 140 7.50 -9.44 -14.41
CA VAL A 140 8.21 -8.17 -14.65
C VAL A 140 9.39 -7.97 -13.72
N GLY A 141 9.34 -8.50 -12.55
CA GLY A 141 10.33 -8.27 -11.52
C GLY A 141 10.74 -9.48 -10.79
#